data_cc8c238f24b36c0ef0980c2146e4d68c
#
_entry.id   cc8c238f24b36c0ef0980c2146e4d68c
#
_cell.length_a   1.000
_cell.length_b   1.000
_cell.length_c   1.000
_cell.angle_alpha   90.00
_cell.angle_beta   90.00
_cell.angle_gamma   90.00
#
_symmetry.space_group_name_H-M   'P 1'
#
loop_
_entity.id
_entity.type
_entity.pdbx_description
1 polymer ?
#
loop_
_entity_poly.entity_id
_entity_poly.type
_entity_poly.pdbx_seq_one_letter_code
_entity_poly.pdbx_strand_id
1 'polypeptide(L)'
;MSTGFHYFETVKNSLSLQWLSKDEAPQVLGKLIAVGSITSLILYGFIWSLLEILKIDYIYIFLLCGVVCIGIAIYLQLTFPVFKPKNTQHKSIVLRKKYSLYYILIFLSGARRQIFVVFAAFLMVEKFKYSASQVTLLFLVNYLFNWIFAERIGKIINIIGEKKSLTFEYVGLIIVFVSYGLVSNAYIAAFLYVVDHMFFALALAINTYFQKIADPKDIASSAGVSFTINHIAAIFVPVLLGFLWIYSHSLVFYIGALFAFLSLIATQFIPSNLKNIEFSVKEEKII
;
A
#
# COMPACT_ATOMS: atom_id res chain seq x y z
N MET A 1 -11.55 5.95 -16.21
CA MET A 1 -11.00 4.77 -15.51
C MET A 1 -10.40 5.13 -14.16
N SER A 2 -9.54 6.13 -14.06
CA SER A 2 -8.86 6.52 -12.81
C SER A 2 -9.82 6.87 -11.65
N THR A 3 -10.81 7.73 -11.86
CA THR A 3 -11.76 8.17 -10.82
C THR A 3 -12.52 7.01 -10.18
N GLY A 4 -13.05 6.08 -10.99
CA GLY A 4 -13.79 4.93 -10.48
C GLY A 4 -12.91 3.99 -9.64
N PHE A 5 -11.68 3.73 -10.10
CA PHE A 5 -10.71 2.93 -9.37
C PHE A 5 -10.38 3.54 -8.00
N HIS A 6 -10.08 4.82 -7.96
CA HIS A 6 -9.72 5.51 -6.72
C HIS A 6 -10.88 5.61 -5.74
N TYR A 7 -12.09 5.85 -6.25
CA TYR A 7 -13.30 5.82 -5.44
C TYR A 7 -13.52 4.44 -4.81
N PHE A 8 -13.43 3.39 -5.61
CA PHE A 8 -13.59 2.01 -5.13
C PHE A 8 -12.54 1.65 -4.08
N GLU A 9 -11.26 2.00 -4.31
CA GLU A 9 -10.17 1.73 -3.37
C GLU A 9 -10.40 2.41 -2.02
N THR A 10 -10.80 3.70 -2.04
CA THR A 10 -11.08 4.46 -0.83
C THR A 10 -12.25 3.89 -0.05
N VAL A 11 -13.36 3.57 -0.75
CA VAL A 11 -14.56 2.99 -0.12
C VAL A 11 -14.25 1.60 0.43
N LYS A 12 -13.58 0.74 -0.32
CA LYS A 12 -13.16 -0.60 0.13
C LYS A 12 -12.33 -0.53 1.41
N ASN A 13 -11.33 0.33 1.44
CA ASN A 13 -10.46 0.50 2.61
C ASN A 13 -11.26 1.01 3.83
N SER A 14 -12.09 2.02 3.62
CA SER A 14 -12.95 2.58 4.65
C SER A 14 -13.91 1.55 5.23
N LEU A 15 -14.63 0.81 4.39
CA LEU A 15 -15.57 -0.22 4.83
C LEU A 15 -14.87 -1.37 5.56
N SER A 16 -13.72 -1.81 5.07
CA SER A 16 -12.94 -2.85 5.74
C SER A 16 -12.58 -2.45 7.17
N LEU A 17 -12.13 -1.20 7.39
CA LEU A 17 -11.80 -0.71 8.72
C LEU A 17 -13.03 -0.49 9.63
N GLN A 18 -14.21 -0.21 9.05
CA GLN A 18 -15.44 -0.03 9.82
C GLN A 18 -16.07 -1.36 10.27
N TRP A 19 -15.96 -2.40 9.45
CA TRP A 19 -16.67 -3.66 9.67
C TRP A 19 -15.85 -4.69 10.43
N LEU A 20 -14.53 -4.68 10.24
CA LEU A 20 -13.63 -5.61 10.92
C LEU A 20 -13.43 -5.21 12.39
N SER A 21 -13.37 -6.20 13.27
CA SER A 21 -12.92 -5.98 14.64
C SER A 21 -11.42 -5.62 14.65
N LYS A 22 -10.97 -4.90 15.67
CA LYS A 22 -9.57 -4.46 15.80
C LYS A 22 -8.59 -5.66 15.86
N ASP A 23 -9.04 -6.78 16.38
CA ASP A 23 -8.22 -7.99 16.53
C ASP A 23 -8.17 -8.83 15.24
N GLU A 24 -9.22 -8.79 14.40
CA GLU A 24 -9.28 -9.53 13.14
C GLU A 24 -8.71 -8.73 11.96
N ALA A 25 -8.74 -7.41 12.03
CA ALA A 25 -8.40 -6.54 10.91
C ALA A 25 -7.03 -6.85 10.29
N PRO A 26 -5.92 -7.02 11.04
CA PRO A 26 -4.63 -7.28 10.43
C PRO A 26 -4.62 -8.55 9.57
N GLN A 27 -5.20 -9.65 10.08
CA GLN A 27 -5.25 -10.92 9.37
C GLN A 27 -6.17 -10.85 8.14
N VAL A 28 -7.37 -10.27 8.28
CA VAL A 28 -8.34 -10.20 7.19
C VAL A 28 -7.86 -9.26 6.08
N LEU A 29 -7.27 -8.12 6.41
CA LEU A 29 -6.66 -7.23 5.43
C LEU A 29 -5.50 -7.93 4.69
N GLY A 30 -4.66 -8.69 5.41
CA GLY A 30 -3.63 -9.54 4.80
C GLY A 30 -4.22 -10.57 3.85
N LYS A 31 -5.34 -11.23 4.22
CA LYS A 31 -6.06 -12.16 3.36
C LYS A 31 -6.63 -11.49 2.10
N LEU A 32 -7.17 -10.28 2.22
CA LEU A 32 -7.63 -9.50 1.06
C LEU A 32 -6.49 -9.20 0.08
N ILE A 33 -5.30 -8.86 0.59
CA ILE A 33 -4.10 -8.68 -0.23
C ILE A 33 -3.71 -10.00 -0.92
N ALA A 34 -3.73 -11.12 -0.20
CA ALA A 34 -3.40 -12.43 -0.76
C ALA A 34 -4.36 -12.84 -1.88
N VAL A 35 -5.68 -12.68 -1.67
CA VAL A 35 -6.70 -12.96 -2.70
C VAL A 35 -6.54 -12.05 -3.90
N GLY A 36 -6.31 -10.74 -3.70
CA GLY A 36 -6.04 -9.82 -4.78
C GLY A 36 -4.79 -10.20 -5.59
N SER A 37 -3.75 -10.67 -4.93
CA SER A 37 -2.49 -11.06 -5.56
C SER A 37 -2.64 -12.32 -6.42
N ILE A 38 -3.30 -13.37 -5.93
CA ILE A 38 -3.53 -14.58 -6.75
C ILE A 38 -4.47 -14.29 -7.92
N THR A 39 -5.48 -13.45 -7.72
CA THR A 39 -6.37 -13.00 -8.80
C THR A 39 -5.58 -12.26 -9.87
N SER A 40 -4.66 -11.36 -9.47
CA SER A 40 -3.78 -10.66 -10.41
C SER A 40 -2.88 -11.61 -11.20
N LEU A 41 -2.28 -12.62 -10.53
CA LEU A 41 -1.45 -13.62 -11.21
C LEU A 41 -2.24 -14.40 -12.26
N ILE A 42 -3.44 -14.85 -11.93
CA ILE A 42 -4.34 -15.56 -12.86
C ILE A 42 -4.70 -14.67 -14.04
N LEU A 43 -5.10 -13.43 -13.78
CA LEU A 43 -5.50 -12.48 -14.83
C LEU A 43 -4.33 -12.11 -15.75
N TYR A 44 -3.12 -11.89 -15.22
CA TYR A 44 -1.94 -11.63 -16.04
C TYR A 44 -1.60 -12.83 -16.92
N GLY A 45 -1.65 -14.05 -16.40
CA GLY A 45 -1.46 -15.25 -17.20
C GLY A 45 -2.53 -15.41 -18.28
N PHE A 46 -3.79 -15.12 -17.95
CA PHE A 46 -4.90 -15.16 -18.90
C PHE A 46 -4.74 -14.11 -20.03
N ILE A 47 -4.47 -12.85 -19.67
CA ILE A 47 -4.24 -11.77 -20.66
C ILE A 47 -3.03 -12.10 -21.54
N TRP A 48 -1.95 -12.60 -20.95
CA TRP A 48 -0.78 -13.03 -21.70
C TRP A 48 -1.12 -14.11 -22.72
N SER A 49 -1.93 -15.12 -22.33
CA SER A 49 -2.33 -16.20 -23.25
C SER A 49 -3.22 -15.67 -24.39
N LEU A 50 -4.11 -14.71 -24.14
CA LEU A 50 -4.91 -14.07 -25.17
C LEU A 50 -4.04 -13.33 -26.19
N LEU A 51 -3.00 -12.62 -25.73
CA LEU A 51 -2.11 -11.84 -26.56
C LEU A 51 -1.11 -12.70 -27.33
N GLU A 52 -0.43 -13.62 -26.65
CA GLU A 52 0.71 -14.35 -27.21
C GLU A 52 0.30 -15.65 -27.93
N ILE A 53 -0.68 -16.38 -27.41
CA ILE A 53 -1.12 -17.67 -27.98
C ILE A 53 -2.24 -17.44 -29.01
N LEU A 54 -3.27 -16.71 -28.61
CA LEU A 54 -4.45 -16.50 -29.46
C LEU A 54 -4.33 -15.28 -30.39
N LYS A 55 -3.29 -14.45 -30.20
CA LYS A 55 -3.01 -13.23 -30.99
C LYS A 55 -4.20 -12.28 -31.10
N ILE A 56 -4.97 -12.16 -30.02
CA ILE A 56 -6.13 -11.29 -29.93
C ILE A 56 -5.68 -9.84 -29.76
N ASP A 57 -6.25 -8.92 -30.55
CA ASP A 57 -5.95 -7.50 -30.45
C ASP A 57 -6.39 -6.90 -29.11
N TYR A 58 -5.64 -5.92 -28.62
CA TYR A 58 -5.92 -5.21 -27.36
C TYR A 58 -7.35 -4.69 -27.25
N ILE A 59 -7.97 -4.26 -28.37
CA ILE A 59 -9.31 -3.71 -28.36
C ILE A 59 -10.34 -4.73 -27.83
N TYR A 60 -10.23 -6.00 -28.23
CA TYR A 60 -11.12 -7.05 -27.75
C TYR A 60 -10.89 -7.40 -26.30
N ILE A 61 -9.63 -7.32 -25.83
CA ILE A 61 -9.28 -7.54 -24.41
C ILE A 61 -9.90 -6.43 -23.58
N PHE A 62 -9.78 -5.16 -23.98
CA PHE A 62 -10.40 -4.04 -23.27
C PHE A 62 -11.94 -4.14 -23.27
N LEU A 63 -12.55 -4.55 -24.37
CA LEU A 63 -14.01 -4.78 -24.45
C LEU A 63 -14.43 -5.90 -23.49
N LEU A 64 -13.73 -7.04 -23.51
CA LEU A 64 -13.99 -8.15 -22.61
C LEU A 64 -13.89 -7.72 -21.15
N CYS A 65 -12.80 -7.04 -20.76
CA CYS A 65 -12.64 -6.51 -19.42
C CYS A 65 -13.76 -5.54 -19.03
N GLY A 66 -14.17 -4.66 -19.95
CA GLY A 66 -15.28 -3.74 -19.75
C GLY A 66 -16.60 -4.46 -19.47
N VAL A 67 -16.93 -5.46 -20.27
CA VAL A 67 -18.15 -6.29 -20.09
C VAL A 67 -18.11 -7.03 -18.76
N VAL A 68 -16.98 -7.63 -18.40
CA VAL A 68 -16.80 -8.31 -17.10
C VAL A 68 -16.96 -7.33 -15.94
N CYS A 69 -16.38 -6.14 -16.03
CA CYS A 69 -16.54 -5.11 -14.99
C CYS A 69 -18.00 -4.68 -14.81
N ILE A 70 -18.74 -4.50 -15.92
CA ILE A 70 -20.17 -4.17 -15.88
C ILE A 70 -20.96 -5.32 -15.23
N GLY A 71 -20.67 -6.56 -15.63
CA GLY A 71 -21.31 -7.75 -15.06
C GLY A 71 -21.08 -7.86 -13.54
N ILE A 72 -19.84 -7.65 -13.08
CA ILE A 72 -19.50 -7.62 -11.65
C ILE A 72 -20.25 -6.48 -10.95
N ALA A 73 -20.31 -5.28 -11.52
CA ALA A 73 -21.00 -4.15 -10.92
C ALA A 73 -22.51 -4.43 -10.75
N ILE A 74 -23.17 -5.00 -11.78
CA ILE A 74 -24.56 -5.41 -11.70
C ILE A 74 -24.76 -6.50 -10.66
N TYR A 75 -23.91 -7.53 -10.66
CA TYR A 75 -23.95 -8.61 -9.67
C TYR A 75 -23.84 -8.07 -8.24
N LEU A 76 -22.86 -7.19 -7.98
CA LEU A 76 -22.68 -6.56 -6.68
C LEU A 76 -23.91 -5.71 -6.29
N GLN A 77 -24.48 -4.95 -7.22
CA GLN A 77 -25.67 -4.14 -6.93
C GLN A 77 -26.89 -4.99 -6.55
N LEU A 78 -27.02 -6.17 -7.12
CA LEU A 78 -28.14 -7.09 -6.85
C LEU A 78 -27.94 -7.94 -5.60
N THR A 79 -26.70 -8.28 -5.27
CA THR A 79 -26.39 -9.26 -4.21
C THR A 79 -25.73 -8.66 -2.96
N PHE A 80 -25.21 -7.40 -3.07
CA PHE A 80 -24.52 -6.79 -1.96
C PHE A 80 -25.47 -6.53 -0.80
N PRO A 81 -25.20 -7.08 0.39
CA PRO A 81 -26.10 -6.93 1.52
C PRO A 81 -26.15 -5.49 1.99
N VAL A 82 -27.35 -5.04 2.35
CA VAL A 82 -27.55 -3.72 2.95
C VAL A 82 -27.14 -3.77 4.42
N PHE A 83 -25.95 -3.26 4.72
CA PHE A 83 -25.47 -3.14 6.09
C PHE A 83 -26.00 -1.87 6.74
N LYS A 84 -26.61 -2.02 7.91
CA LYS A 84 -26.90 -0.87 8.76
C LYS A 84 -25.57 -0.38 9.36
N PRO A 85 -25.19 0.88 9.17
CA PRO A 85 -23.94 1.39 9.74
C PRO A 85 -24.03 1.36 11.26
N LYS A 86 -23.02 0.78 11.92
CA LYS A 86 -22.92 0.81 13.39
C LYS A 86 -22.77 2.24 13.91
N ASN A 87 -22.07 3.07 13.16
CA ASN A 87 -21.82 4.47 13.48
C ASN A 87 -22.03 5.33 12.25
N THR A 88 -22.75 6.44 12.42
CA THR A 88 -22.91 7.44 11.34
C THR A 88 -21.57 8.11 11.06
N GLN A 89 -21.11 8.02 9.83
CA GLN A 89 -19.84 8.62 9.41
C GLN A 89 -19.99 10.12 9.14
N HIS A 90 -18.93 10.90 9.38
CA HIS A 90 -18.90 12.29 8.97
C HIS A 90 -18.93 12.37 7.43
N LYS A 91 -19.83 13.22 6.92
CA LYS A 91 -20.00 13.45 5.47
C LYS A 91 -18.97 14.39 4.88
N SER A 92 -18.34 15.23 5.71
CA SER A 92 -17.27 16.15 5.34
C SER A 92 -15.89 15.59 5.66
N ILE A 93 -14.86 16.11 5.00
CA ILE A 93 -13.48 15.80 5.35
C ILE A 93 -13.18 16.37 6.73
N VAL A 94 -12.73 15.51 7.64
CA VAL A 94 -12.37 15.90 9.00
C VAL A 94 -10.89 15.60 9.21
N LEU A 95 -10.10 16.66 9.43
CA LEU A 95 -8.68 16.57 9.77
C LEU A 95 -8.52 16.78 11.27
N ARG A 96 -8.11 15.76 12.02
CA ARG A 96 -7.93 15.87 13.47
C ARG A 96 -6.47 15.83 13.85
N LYS A 97 -6.03 16.73 14.71
CA LYS A 97 -4.67 16.77 15.27
C LYS A 97 -4.25 15.45 15.93
N LYS A 98 -5.16 14.76 16.60
CA LYS A 98 -4.89 13.46 17.24
C LYS A 98 -4.45 12.38 16.27
N TYR A 99 -4.72 12.52 14.97
CA TYR A 99 -4.28 11.59 13.91
C TYR A 99 -3.02 12.06 13.18
N SER A 100 -2.35 13.13 13.62
CA SER A 100 -1.17 13.69 12.93
C SER A 100 -0.06 12.67 12.73
N LEU A 101 0.22 11.84 13.72
CA LEU A 101 1.21 10.75 13.60
C LEU A 101 0.85 9.77 12.48
N TYR A 102 -0.42 9.38 12.39
CA TYR A 102 -0.92 8.52 11.32
C TYR A 102 -0.73 9.18 9.95
N TYR A 103 -1.09 10.46 9.80
CA TYR A 103 -0.93 11.17 8.52
C TYR A 103 0.54 11.32 8.11
N ILE A 104 1.44 11.54 9.06
CA ILE A 104 2.89 11.57 8.82
C ILE A 104 3.37 10.18 8.34
N LEU A 105 2.97 9.11 8.99
CA LEU A 105 3.32 7.74 8.57
C LEU A 105 2.77 7.41 7.18
N ILE A 106 1.54 7.82 6.86
CA ILE A 106 0.95 7.65 5.51
C ILE A 106 1.76 8.41 4.46
N PHE A 107 2.12 9.68 4.71
CA PHE A 107 2.92 10.46 3.76
C PHE A 107 4.29 9.83 3.51
N LEU A 108 5.01 9.49 4.58
CA LEU A 108 6.34 8.88 4.49
C LEU A 108 6.28 7.49 3.82
N SER A 109 5.24 6.70 4.11
CA SER A 109 5.02 5.41 3.45
C SER A 109 4.72 5.60 1.96
N GLY A 110 3.87 6.55 1.59
CA GLY A 110 3.58 6.91 0.21
C GLY A 110 4.82 7.37 -0.54
N ALA A 111 5.63 8.23 0.07
CA ALA A 111 6.88 8.73 -0.51
C ALA A 111 7.88 7.59 -0.82
N ARG A 112 8.11 6.70 0.15
CA ARG A 112 8.97 5.51 -0.04
C ARG A 112 8.44 4.58 -1.12
N ARG A 113 7.13 4.36 -1.13
CA ARG A 113 6.48 3.54 -2.16
C ARG A 113 6.76 4.07 -3.56
N GLN A 114 6.76 5.40 -3.75
CA GLN A 114 7.09 5.98 -5.06
C GLN A 114 8.55 5.75 -5.44
N ILE A 115 9.48 5.81 -4.48
CA ILE A 115 10.89 5.47 -4.74
C ILE A 115 11.02 4.03 -5.21
N PHE A 116 10.34 3.09 -4.56
CA PHE A 116 10.31 1.69 -4.98
C PHE A 116 9.66 1.50 -6.35
N VAL A 117 8.43 1.97 -6.53
CA VAL A 117 7.64 1.69 -7.74
C VAL A 117 8.26 2.34 -8.98
N VAL A 118 8.77 3.57 -8.85
CA VAL A 118 9.32 4.32 -9.98
C VAL A 118 10.81 4.06 -10.12
N PHE A 119 11.60 4.40 -9.10
CA PHE A 119 13.06 4.49 -9.25
C PHE A 119 13.76 3.14 -9.10
N ALA A 120 13.27 2.20 -8.27
CA ALA A 120 13.86 0.86 -8.23
C ALA A 120 13.61 0.11 -9.54
N ALA A 121 12.40 0.19 -10.10
CA ALA A 121 12.11 -0.38 -11.42
C ALA A 121 12.93 0.31 -12.53
N PHE A 122 13.07 1.64 -12.47
CA PHE A 122 13.86 2.40 -13.44
C PHE A 122 15.36 2.08 -13.35
N LEU A 123 15.89 1.88 -12.14
CA LEU A 123 17.28 1.41 -11.93
C LEU A 123 17.53 0.07 -12.62
N MET A 124 16.58 -0.87 -12.54
CA MET A 124 16.71 -2.17 -13.20
C MET A 124 16.83 -2.02 -14.72
N VAL A 125 16.03 -1.14 -15.33
CA VAL A 125 16.04 -0.92 -16.77
C VAL A 125 17.25 -0.07 -17.22
N GLU A 126 17.48 1.06 -16.57
CA GLU A 126 18.47 2.04 -17.01
C GLU A 126 19.90 1.60 -16.71
N LYS A 127 20.20 1.24 -15.46
CA LYS A 127 21.55 0.87 -15.02
C LYS A 127 21.89 -0.58 -15.34
N PHE A 128 20.95 -1.49 -15.07
CA PHE A 128 21.20 -2.94 -15.19
C PHE A 128 20.71 -3.55 -16.50
N LYS A 129 20.08 -2.75 -17.37
CA LYS A 129 19.60 -3.15 -18.71
C LYS A 129 18.61 -4.33 -18.70
N TYR A 130 17.82 -4.45 -17.65
CA TYR A 130 16.75 -5.44 -17.61
C TYR A 130 15.71 -5.16 -18.68
N SER A 131 15.27 -6.21 -19.36
CA SER A 131 14.15 -6.14 -20.28
C SER A 131 12.83 -5.95 -19.53
N ALA A 132 11.81 -5.47 -20.23
CA ALA A 132 10.46 -5.36 -19.68
C ALA A 132 9.96 -6.71 -19.12
N SER A 133 10.27 -7.83 -19.78
CA SER A 133 9.92 -9.18 -19.31
C SER A 133 10.57 -9.53 -17.99
N GLN A 134 11.85 -9.17 -17.80
CA GLN A 134 12.57 -9.44 -16.55
C GLN A 134 12.02 -8.61 -15.39
N VAL A 135 11.69 -7.33 -15.63
CA VAL A 135 11.03 -6.49 -14.62
C VAL A 135 9.63 -7.02 -14.29
N THR A 136 8.87 -7.44 -15.30
CA THR A 136 7.56 -8.07 -15.10
C THR A 136 7.68 -9.35 -14.26
N LEU A 137 8.71 -10.15 -14.45
CA LEU A 137 8.95 -11.34 -13.62
C LEU A 137 9.15 -10.97 -12.15
N LEU A 138 9.86 -9.87 -11.85
CA LEU A 138 10.01 -9.39 -10.47
C LEU A 138 8.67 -8.97 -9.85
N PHE A 139 7.79 -8.31 -10.63
CA PHE A 139 6.42 -8.04 -10.18
C PHE A 139 5.64 -9.33 -9.89
N LEU A 140 5.74 -10.34 -10.74
CA LEU A 140 5.08 -11.63 -10.52
C LEU A 140 5.59 -12.32 -9.25
N VAL A 141 6.89 -12.27 -8.99
CA VAL A 141 7.48 -12.78 -7.73
C VAL A 141 6.91 -12.04 -6.52
N ASN A 142 6.73 -10.72 -6.60
CA ASN A 142 6.12 -9.94 -5.53
C ASN A 142 4.64 -10.31 -5.30
N TYR A 143 3.86 -10.53 -6.37
CA TYR A 143 2.48 -11.03 -6.23
C TYR A 143 2.43 -12.43 -5.64
N LEU A 144 3.34 -13.33 -6.05
CA LEU A 144 3.46 -14.66 -5.48
C LEU A 144 3.78 -14.61 -3.99
N PHE A 145 4.72 -13.73 -3.59
CA PHE A 145 5.03 -13.49 -2.19
C PHE A 145 3.80 -13.02 -1.40
N ASN A 146 3.07 -12.03 -1.90
CA ASN A 146 1.87 -11.54 -1.24
C ASN A 146 0.80 -12.63 -1.10
N TRP A 147 0.58 -13.43 -2.15
CA TRP A 147 -0.38 -14.52 -2.08
C TRP A 147 -0.05 -15.50 -0.97
N ILE A 148 1.21 -15.88 -0.82
CA ILE A 148 1.64 -16.88 0.17
C ILE A 148 1.72 -16.29 1.59
N PHE A 149 2.19 -15.04 1.71
CA PHE A 149 2.62 -14.52 3.01
C PHE A 149 1.75 -13.39 3.57
N ALA A 150 0.95 -12.67 2.78
CA ALA A 150 0.24 -11.48 3.27
C ALA A 150 -0.71 -11.78 4.45
N GLU A 151 -1.44 -12.90 4.43
CA GLU A 151 -2.26 -13.29 5.59
C GLU A 151 -1.41 -13.61 6.83
N ARG A 152 -0.25 -14.28 6.64
CA ARG A 152 0.68 -14.59 7.73
C ARG A 152 1.30 -13.33 8.31
N ILE A 153 1.63 -12.35 7.46
CA ILE A 153 2.11 -11.03 7.88
C ILE A 153 1.03 -10.34 8.74
N GLY A 154 -0.23 -10.38 8.32
CA GLY A 154 -1.34 -9.88 9.14
C GLY A 154 -1.43 -10.55 10.51
N LYS A 155 -1.26 -11.87 10.59
CA LYS A 155 -1.19 -12.61 11.87
C LYS A 155 0.01 -12.18 12.72
N ILE A 156 1.16 -12.00 12.11
CA ILE A 156 2.38 -11.53 12.79
C ILE A 156 2.15 -10.13 13.39
N ILE A 157 1.59 -9.19 12.62
CA ILE A 157 1.25 -7.86 13.11
C ILE A 157 0.34 -7.94 14.34
N ASN A 158 -0.61 -8.86 14.32
CA ASN A 158 -1.53 -9.05 15.45
C ASN A 158 -0.83 -9.56 16.72
N ILE A 159 0.19 -10.40 16.56
CA ILE A 159 0.96 -11.00 17.67
C ILE A 159 1.96 -10.00 18.26
N ILE A 160 2.79 -9.38 17.41
CA ILE A 160 3.89 -8.51 17.86
C ILE A 160 3.49 -7.05 18.04
N GLY A 161 2.36 -6.65 17.46
CA GLY A 161 1.82 -5.30 17.49
C GLY A 161 2.36 -4.38 16.40
N GLU A 162 1.63 -3.29 16.14
CA GLU A 162 1.90 -2.36 15.05
C GLU A 162 3.26 -1.66 15.20
N LYS A 163 3.59 -1.18 16.40
CA LYS A 163 4.86 -0.49 16.66
C LYS A 163 6.07 -1.35 16.30
N LYS A 164 6.10 -2.60 16.75
CA LYS A 164 7.23 -3.51 16.49
C LYS A 164 7.29 -3.90 15.02
N SER A 165 6.13 -4.15 14.38
CA SER A 165 6.05 -4.48 12.97
C SER A 165 6.60 -3.36 12.09
N LEU A 166 6.19 -2.10 12.34
CA LEU A 166 6.68 -0.94 11.63
C LEU A 166 8.16 -0.64 11.92
N THR A 167 8.60 -0.84 13.15
CA THR A 167 10.04 -0.71 13.51
C THR A 167 10.88 -1.69 12.69
N PHE A 168 10.45 -2.94 12.58
CA PHE A 168 11.15 -3.96 11.80
C PHE A 168 11.13 -3.62 10.30
N GLU A 169 9.98 -3.19 9.76
CA GLU A 169 9.86 -2.69 8.39
C GLU A 169 10.89 -1.60 8.10
N TYR A 170 10.93 -0.57 8.94
CA TYR A 170 11.73 0.61 8.63
C TYR A 170 13.23 0.38 8.79
N VAL A 171 13.65 -0.44 9.74
CA VAL A 171 15.04 -0.87 9.84
C VAL A 171 15.45 -1.65 8.59
N GLY A 172 14.62 -2.59 8.14
CA GLY A 172 14.87 -3.33 6.91
C GLY A 172 14.92 -2.43 5.67
N LEU A 173 13.98 -1.50 5.53
CA LEU A 173 13.95 -0.57 4.40
C LEU A 173 15.13 0.42 4.38
N ILE A 174 15.63 0.87 5.54
CA ILE A 174 16.87 1.66 5.60
C ILE A 174 18.02 0.87 4.98
N ILE A 175 18.20 -0.39 5.39
CA ILE A 175 19.25 -1.25 4.86
C ILE A 175 19.07 -1.45 3.35
N VAL A 176 17.86 -1.74 2.90
CA VAL A 176 17.56 -1.94 1.47
C VAL A 176 17.86 -0.69 0.65
N PHE A 177 17.38 0.48 1.07
CA PHE A 177 17.61 1.72 0.32
C PHE A 177 19.09 2.13 0.31
N VAL A 178 19.80 1.99 1.42
CA VAL A 178 21.27 2.20 1.44
C VAL A 178 21.96 1.24 0.48
N SER A 179 21.55 -0.03 0.48
CA SER A 179 22.10 -1.04 -0.44
C SER A 179 21.83 -0.71 -1.91
N TYR A 180 20.64 -0.20 -2.25
CA TYR A 180 20.36 0.30 -3.61
C TYR A 180 21.28 1.44 -4.02
N GLY A 181 21.63 2.35 -3.11
CA GLY A 181 22.58 3.43 -3.37
C GLY A 181 23.99 2.94 -3.70
N LEU A 182 24.35 1.76 -3.23
CA LEU A 182 25.69 1.16 -3.37
C LEU A 182 25.76 0.04 -4.41
N VAL A 183 24.62 -0.52 -4.83
CA VAL A 183 24.57 -1.73 -5.67
C VAL A 183 25.17 -1.51 -7.04
N SER A 184 26.08 -2.42 -7.43
CA SER A 184 26.70 -2.49 -8.76
C SER A 184 26.38 -3.79 -9.51
N ASN A 185 25.81 -4.79 -8.84
CA ASN A 185 25.48 -6.08 -9.41
C ASN A 185 23.97 -6.20 -9.67
N ALA A 186 23.58 -6.59 -10.90
CA ALA A 186 22.19 -6.71 -11.33
C ALA A 186 21.38 -7.74 -10.52
N TYR A 187 21.99 -8.88 -10.16
CA TYR A 187 21.29 -9.92 -9.37
C TYR A 187 21.02 -9.47 -7.94
N ILE A 188 21.98 -8.72 -7.35
CA ILE A 188 21.77 -8.13 -6.02
C ILE A 188 20.67 -7.08 -6.09
N ALA A 189 20.61 -6.25 -7.13
CA ALA A 189 19.54 -5.28 -7.32
C ALA A 189 18.17 -5.96 -7.45
N ALA A 190 18.06 -7.05 -8.19
CA ALA A 190 16.83 -7.84 -8.30
C ALA A 190 16.43 -8.47 -6.96
N PHE A 191 17.38 -9.00 -6.21
CA PHE A 191 17.12 -9.51 -4.86
C PHE A 191 16.62 -8.40 -3.94
N LEU A 192 17.25 -7.22 -3.93
CA LEU A 192 16.79 -6.08 -3.15
C LEU A 192 15.37 -5.65 -3.54
N TYR A 193 15.00 -5.77 -4.83
CA TYR A 193 13.66 -5.45 -5.31
C TYR A 193 12.58 -6.33 -4.64
N VAL A 194 12.85 -7.61 -4.49
CA VAL A 194 11.94 -8.53 -3.81
C VAL A 194 11.94 -8.27 -2.30
N VAL A 195 13.12 -8.06 -1.70
CA VAL A 195 13.25 -7.81 -0.26
C VAL A 195 12.58 -6.51 0.17
N ASP A 196 12.67 -5.44 -0.65
CA ASP A 196 11.95 -4.17 -0.43
C ASP A 196 10.44 -4.43 -0.31
N HIS A 197 9.89 -5.16 -1.28
CA HIS A 197 8.47 -5.50 -1.28
C HIS A 197 8.05 -6.34 -0.06
N MET A 198 8.92 -7.25 0.37
CA MET A 198 8.68 -8.06 1.57
C MET A 198 8.56 -7.20 2.83
N PHE A 199 9.45 -6.24 3.03
CA PHE A 199 9.38 -5.31 4.15
C PHE A 199 8.17 -4.39 4.03
N PHE A 200 7.89 -3.87 2.84
CA PHE A 200 6.76 -2.97 2.60
C PHE A 200 5.39 -3.63 2.87
N ALA A 201 5.29 -4.95 2.81
CA ALA A 201 4.07 -5.67 3.16
C ALA A 201 3.65 -5.46 4.63
N LEU A 202 4.59 -5.09 5.52
CA LEU A 202 4.31 -4.74 6.92
C LEU A 202 3.63 -3.37 7.07
N ALA A 203 3.62 -2.51 6.04
CA ALA A 203 2.94 -1.21 6.04
C ALA A 203 1.42 -1.34 6.31
N LEU A 204 0.85 -2.54 6.16
CA LEU A 204 -0.50 -2.87 6.62
C LEU A 204 -0.73 -2.45 8.09
N ALA A 205 0.31 -2.49 8.92
CA ALA A 205 0.26 -2.09 10.31
C ALA A 205 -0.10 -0.60 10.51
N ILE A 206 0.09 0.27 9.52
CA ILE A 206 -0.33 1.68 9.59
C ILE A 206 -1.86 1.77 9.61
N ASN A 207 -2.55 0.98 8.78
CA ASN A 207 -4.01 0.96 8.71
C ASN A 207 -4.63 0.38 9.99
N THR A 208 -4.04 -0.68 10.53
CA THR A 208 -4.52 -1.29 11.77
C THR A 208 -4.21 -0.43 13.00
N TYR A 209 -3.08 0.28 13.00
CA TYR A 209 -2.80 1.33 13.97
C TYR A 209 -3.89 2.40 13.95
N PHE A 210 -4.21 2.93 12.76
CA PHE A 210 -5.26 3.93 12.62
C PHE A 210 -6.62 3.41 13.15
N GLN A 211 -7.03 2.20 12.75
CA GLN A 211 -8.28 1.61 13.22
C GLN A 211 -8.36 1.53 14.77
N LYS A 212 -7.22 1.29 15.43
CA LYS A 212 -7.17 1.19 16.89
C LYS A 212 -7.31 2.53 17.61
N ILE A 213 -6.85 3.63 16.97
CA ILE A 213 -6.89 4.99 17.55
C ILE A 213 -8.05 5.84 17.04
N ALA A 214 -8.66 5.47 15.93
CA ALA A 214 -9.70 6.27 15.29
C ALA A 214 -11.03 6.22 16.05
N ASP A 215 -11.70 7.37 16.15
CA ASP A 215 -13.11 7.41 16.46
C ASP A 215 -13.87 6.68 15.32
N PRO A 216 -14.77 5.74 15.63
CA PRO A 216 -15.53 5.03 14.59
C PRO A 216 -16.24 5.94 13.58
N LYS A 217 -16.62 7.17 13.98
CA LYS A 217 -17.27 8.16 13.12
C LYS A 217 -16.33 8.85 12.13
N ASP A 218 -15.01 8.83 12.39
CA ASP A 218 -13.99 9.50 11.60
C ASP A 218 -13.36 8.60 10.51
N ILE A 219 -13.64 7.29 10.51
CA ILE A 219 -12.94 6.31 9.67
C ILE A 219 -13.08 6.63 8.19
N ALA A 220 -14.29 6.93 7.70
CA ALA A 220 -14.52 7.22 6.30
C ALA A 220 -13.84 8.53 5.87
N SER A 221 -13.97 9.58 6.67
CA SER A 221 -13.33 10.87 6.41
C SER A 221 -11.81 10.75 6.38
N SER A 222 -11.22 10.08 7.36
CA SER A 222 -9.77 9.88 7.43
C SER A 222 -9.24 8.96 6.33
N ALA A 223 -10.01 8.01 5.83
CA ALA A 223 -9.64 7.22 4.65
C ALA A 223 -9.49 8.11 3.41
N GLY A 224 -10.40 9.08 3.22
CA GLY A 224 -10.27 10.09 2.17
C GLY A 224 -9.04 10.98 2.32
N VAL A 225 -8.76 11.45 3.56
CA VAL A 225 -7.54 12.23 3.86
C VAL A 225 -6.28 11.44 3.55
N SER A 226 -6.21 10.19 4.00
CA SER A 226 -5.05 9.32 3.75
C SER A 226 -4.82 9.06 2.27
N PHE A 227 -5.90 8.85 1.54
CA PHE A 227 -5.85 8.70 0.10
C PHE A 227 -5.26 9.95 -0.58
N THR A 228 -5.73 11.14 -0.18
CA THR A 228 -5.20 12.42 -0.68
C THR A 228 -3.71 12.58 -0.36
N ILE A 229 -3.29 12.30 0.87
CA ILE A 229 -1.88 12.36 1.28
C ILE A 229 -1.00 11.42 0.44
N ASN A 230 -1.45 10.19 0.21
CA ASN A 230 -0.73 9.24 -0.65
C ASN A 230 -0.60 9.76 -2.09
N HIS A 231 -1.63 10.41 -2.63
CA HIS A 231 -1.59 10.97 -4.00
C HIS A 231 -0.71 12.21 -4.09
N ILE A 232 -0.66 13.05 -3.06
CA ILE A 232 0.32 14.14 -2.96
C ILE A 232 1.73 13.57 -3.06
N ALA A 233 2.06 12.55 -2.27
CA ALA A 233 3.35 11.89 -2.35
C ALA A 233 3.59 11.28 -3.75
N ALA A 234 2.58 10.64 -4.35
CA ALA A 234 2.69 10.01 -5.66
C ALA A 234 2.93 11.00 -6.83
N ILE A 235 2.51 12.25 -6.69
CA ILE A 235 2.74 13.29 -7.69
C ILE A 235 4.08 13.99 -7.46
N PHE A 236 4.30 14.49 -6.25
CA PHE A 236 5.45 15.36 -5.98
C PHE A 236 6.77 14.61 -5.85
N VAL A 237 6.77 13.43 -5.24
CA VAL A 237 8.02 12.69 -5.02
C VAL A 237 8.69 12.26 -6.32
N PRO A 238 8.01 11.65 -7.31
CA PRO A 238 8.64 11.31 -8.58
C PRO A 238 9.15 12.52 -9.35
N VAL A 239 8.42 13.65 -9.31
CA VAL A 239 8.86 14.89 -9.99
C VAL A 239 10.14 15.42 -9.38
N LEU A 240 10.17 15.60 -8.06
CA LEU A 240 11.33 16.15 -7.36
C LEU A 240 12.56 15.23 -7.44
N LEU A 241 12.35 13.93 -7.22
CA LEU A 241 13.44 12.97 -7.27
C LEU A 241 13.86 12.63 -8.70
N GLY A 242 12.99 12.83 -9.70
CA GLY A 242 13.33 12.69 -11.10
C GLY A 242 14.40 13.68 -11.55
N PHE A 243 14.35 14.93 -11.09
CA PHE A 243 15.44 15.88 -11.31
C PHE A 243 16.75 15.43 -10.64
N LEU A 244 16.66 14.87 -9.44
CA LEU A 244 17.84 14.39 -8.72
C LEU A 244 18.42 13.13 -9.37
N TRP A 245 17.58 12.27 -9.96
CA TRP A 245 17.99 11.07 -10.66
C TRP A 245 18.99 11.33 -11.79
N ILE A 246 18.80 12.44 -12.52
CA ILE A 246 19.68 12.85 -13.62
C ILE A 246 21.11 13.08 -13.12
N TYR A 247 21.27 13.55 -11.87
CA TYR A 247 22.58 13.81 -11.28
C TYR A 247 23.16 12.57 -10.58
N SER A 248 22.33 11.82 -9.85
CA SER A 248 22.79 10.65 -9.10
C SER A 248 21.66 9.72 -8.71
N HIS A 249 21.68 8.50 -9.24
CA HIS A 249 20.76 7.43 -8.84
C HIS A 249 20.87 7.12 -7.35
N SER A 250 22.09 7.08 -6.80
CA SER A 250 22.35 6.75 -5.39
C SER A 250 21.70 7.74 -4.42
N LEU A 251 21.70 9.05 -4.75
CA LEU A 251 21.08 10.07 -3.90
C LEU A 251 19.58 9.86 -3.74
N VAL A 252 18.88 9.42 -4.79
CA VAL A 252 17.44 9.12 -4.71
C VAL A 252 17.18 8.02 -3.68
N PHE A 253 18.00 6.97 -3.67
CA PHE A 253 17.84 5.89 -2.69
C PHE A 253 18.28 6.31 -1.28
N TYR A 254 19.28 7.16 -1.13
CA TYR A 254 19.64 7.71 0.19
C TYR A 254 18.54 8.62 0.76
N ILE A 255 17.79 9.34 -0.07
CA ILE A 255 16.57 10.04 0.36
C ILE A 255 15.50 9.04 0.77
N GLY A 256 15.38 7.91 0.08
CA GLY A 256 14.52 6.81 0.50
C GLY A 256 14.88 6.27 1.89
N ALA A 257 16.17 6.08 2.14
CA ALA A 257 16.68 5.70 3.45
C ALA A 257 16.39 6.76 4.52
N LEU A 258 16.51 8.05 4.19
CA LEU A 258 16.14 9.15 5.09
C LEU A 258 14.64 9.12 5.41
N PHE A 259 13.75 8.92 4.45
CA PHE A 259 12.32 8.78 4.70
C PHE A 259 12.01 7.55 5.56
N ALA A 260 12.71 6.42 5.36
CA ALA A 260 12.58 5.25 6.21
C ALA A 260 13.07 5.53 7.65
N PHE A 261 14.16 6.27 7.81
CA PHE A 261 14.67 6.70 9.11
C PHE A 261 13.72 7.65 9.85
N LEU A 262 13.16 8.64 9.15
CA LEU A 262 12.13 9.52 9.71
C LEU A 262 10.86 8.73 10.11
N SER A 263 10.48 7.72 9.32
CA SER A 263 9.38 6.81 9.67
C SER A 263 9.69 5.98 10.91
N LEU A 264 10.94 5.52 11.05
CA LEU A 264 11.39 4.79 12.23
C LEU A 264 11.28 5.66 13.49
N ILE A 265 11.71 6.92 13.43
CA ILE A 265 11.54 7.88 14.53
C ILE A 265 10.06 8.09 14.83
N ALA A 266 9.24 8.38 13.81
CA ALA A 266 7.80 8.59 13.98
C ALA A 266 7.12 7.39 14.64
N THR A 267 7.51 6.16 14.26
CA THR A 267 6.97 4.93 14.85
C THR A 267 7.24 4.80 16.35
N GLN A 268 8.33 5.39 16.85
CA GLN A 268 8.61 5.32 18.29
C GLN A 268 7.56 6.08 19.13
N PHE A 269 6.82 7.02 18.55
CA PHE A 269 5.72 7.71 19.21
C PHE A 269 4.41 6.90 19.22
N ILE A 270 4.34 5.75 18.55
CA ILE A 270 3.18 4.84 18.65
C ILE A 270 3.17 4.25 20.08
N PRO A 271 2.02 4.35 20.79
CA PRO A 271 1.90 3.73 22.11
C PRO A 271 2.09 2.21 22.03
N SER A 272 2.81 1.64 22.97
CA SER A 272 3.10 0.19 22.98
C SER A 272 1.85 -0.65 23.32
N ASN A 273 0.86 -0.08 23.99
CA ASN A 273 -0.38 -0.75 24.37
C ASN A 273 -1.60 -0.05 23.75
N LEU A 274 -1.93 -0.44 22.53
CA LEU A 274 -3.09 0.11 21.81
C LEU A 274 -4.41 -0.55 22.20
N LYS A 275 -4.40 -1.70 22.89
CA LYS A 275 -5.61 -2.45 23.27
C LYS A 275 -6.45 -1.73 24.31
N ASN A 276 -5.85 -0.87 25.14
CA ASN A 276 -6.48 -0.20 26.30
C ASN A 276 -6.79 1.28 26.04
N ILE A 277 -6.76 1.74 24.80
CA ILE A 277 -7.15 3.12 24.49
C ILE A 277 -8.69 3.18 24.51
N GLU A 278 -9.28 3.39 25.70
CA GLU A 278 -10.68 3.81 25.82
C GLU A 278 -10.80 5.24 25.31
N PHE A 279 -11.76 5.45 24.41
CA PHE A 279 -12.07 6.79 23.92
C PHE A 279 -12.73 7.60 25.05
N SER A 280 -11.95 8.39 25.77
CA SER A 280 -12.53 9.53 26.48
C SER A 280 -13.02 10.51 25.39
N VAL A 281 -14.33 10.56 25.23
CA VAL A 281 -15.02 11.54 24.37
C VAL A 281 -14.84 12.93 25.00
N LYS A 282 -13.70 13.56 24.77
CA LYS A 282 -13.57 15.01 24.87
C LYS A 282 -13.70 15.54 23.44
N GLU A 283 -14.73 16.36 23.23
CA GLU A 283 -14.94 17.11 22.00
C GLU A 283 -13.69 17.97 21.71
N GLU A 284 -12.81 17.46 20.89
CA GLU A 284 -11.70 18.25 20.35
C GLU A 284 -12.16 19.02 19.11
N LYS A 285 -11.83 20.31 19.09
CA LYS A 285 -12.15 21.23 18.01
C LYS A 285 -11.65 20.70 16.65
N ILE A 286 -12.57 20.70 15.69
CA ILE A 286 -12.29 20.54 14.26
C ILE A 286 -11.45 21.73 13.82
N ILE A 287 -10.35 21.51 13.13
CA ILE A 287 -9.49 22.54 12.52
C ILE A 287 -10.07 22.92 11.17
#